data_b395e60817faa4f118256b23a4e316ba
#
_entry.id   b395e60817faa4f118256b23a4e316ba
#
_cell.length_a   1.000
_cell.length_b   1.000
_cell.length_c   1.000
_cell.angle_alpha   90.00
_cell.angle_beta   90.00
_cell.angle_gamma   90.00
#
_symmetry.space_group_name_H-M   'P 1'
#
loop_
_entity.id
_entity.type
_entity.pdbx_description
1 polymer ?
#
loop_
_entity_poly.entity_id
_entity_poly.type
_entity_poly.pdbx_seq_one_letter_code
_entity_poly.pdbx_strand_id
1 'polypeptide(L)'
;MTRRIYLTGVMGSGKTSVAQKLAGLFYGSLHKEEVNEFLLNQVFNNKDNEYVNIVSQINFILDFIKAHDYKLMNNTQVFDSSLHTNGFFTECLLGKIPKEVKDMLGFGWDVSESTTDVSYHIFLECSYNKMMERIKLRGRDYEDTDEFDYKKYYNTFSRRIEDTKKLATENYIFISTDTKSVNDVAEEIYKKITELEKSE
;
A
#
# COMPACT_ATOMS: atom_id res chain seq x y z
N MET A 1 11.15 -3.96 -21.19
CA MET A 1 10.06 -4.35 -20.28
C MET A 1 10.01 -3.35 -19.13
N THR A 2 8.89 -2.69 -18.99
CA THR A 2 8.64 -1.78 -17.86
C THR A 2 7.87 -2.54 -16.77
N ARG A 3 8.29 -2.41 -15.51
CA ARG A 3 7.63 -3.07 -14.39
C ARG A 3 7.23 -2.08 -13.30
N ARG A 4 6.15 -2.38 -12.61
CA ARG A 4 5.72 -1.68 -11.42
C ARG A 4 5.55 -2.64 -10.26
N ILE A 5 6.01 -2.21 -9.09
CA ILE A 5 5.95 -2.99 -7.85
C ILE A 5 5.18 -2.15 -6.84
N TYR A 6 4.00 -2.62 -6.45
CA TYR A 6 3.11 -1.95 -5.51
C TYR A 6 3.14 -2.65 -4.16
N LEU A 7 3.36 -1.91 -3.08
CA LEU A 7 3.35 -2.46 -1.73
C LEU A 7 2.03 -2.17 -1.02
N THR A 8 1.41 -3.21 -0.50
CA THR A 8 0.19 -3.19 0.30
C THR A 8 0.48 -3.71 1.70
N GLY A 9 -0.16 -3.16 2.71
CA GLY A 9 -0.05 -3.65 4.09
C GLY A 9 -0.48 -2.59 5.10
N VAL A 10 -0.66 -3.01 6.34
CA VAL A 10 -1.04 -2.12 7.44
C VAL A 10 0.04 -1.06 7.73
N MET A 11 -0.33 -0.01 8.44
CA MET A 11 0.65 0.90 9.06
C MET A 11 1.65 0.10 9.88
N GLY A 12 2.94 0.45 9.86
CA GLY A 12 3.97 -0.31 10.56
C GLY A 12 4.38 -1.64 9.93
N SER A 13 3.79 -2.08 8.80
CA SER A 13 4.23 -3.31 8.11
C SER A 13 5.60 -3.20 7.42
N GLY A 14 6.15 -1.99 7.30
CA GLY A 14 7.48 -1.75 6.73
C GLY A 14 7.49 -1.38 5.25
N LYS A 15 6.34 -1.04 4.64
CA LYS A 15 6.20 -0.71 3.20
C LYS A 15 7.29 0.24 2.70
N THR A 16 7.41 1.42 3.29
CA THR A 16 8.36 2.45 2.83
C THR A 16 9.81 1.98 2.87
N SER A 17 10.21 1.30 3.96
CA SER A 17 11.58 0.78 4.11
C SER A 17 11.89 -0.34 3.09
N VAL A 18 10.93 -1.23 2.87
CA VAL A 18 11.04 -2.32 1.88
C VAL A 18 11.04 -1.76 0.47
N ALA A 19 10.14 -0.79 0.16
CA ALA A 19 10.09 -0.14 -1.15
C ALA A 19 11.41 0.55 -1.49
N GLN A 20 12.00 1.27 -0.55
CA GLN A 20 13.31 1.92 -0.73
C GLN A 20 14.41 0.90 -1.05
N LYS A 21 14.40 -0.23 -0.36
CA LYS A 21 15.39 -1.29 -0.59
C LYS A 21 15.19 -1.97 -1.95
N LEU A 22 13.93 -2.27 -2.32
CA LEU A 22 13.58 -2.86 -3.62
C LEU A 22 13.96 -1.94 -4.79
N ALA A 23 13.71 -0.63 -4.66
CA ALA A 23 14.13 0.32 -5.69
C ALA A 23 15.65 0.27 -5.91
N GLY A 24 16.44 0.11 -4.85
CA GLY A 24 17.89 -0.10 -4.97
C GLY A 24 18.26 -1.41 -5.65
N LEU A 25 17.62 -2.53 -5.27
CA LEU A 25 17.92 -3.86 -5.84
C LEU A 25 17.57 -3.94 -7.35
N PHE A 26 16.51 -3.27 -7.78
CA PHE A 26 16.09 -3.24 -9.18
C PHE A 26 16.68 -2.08 -9.99
N TYR A 27 17.54 -1.24 -9.39
CA TYR A 27 18.01 0.01 -10.00
C TYR A 27 16.85 0.88 -10.52
N GLY A 28 15.73 0.84 -9.80
CA GLY A 28 14.47 1.48 -10.16
C GLY A 28 14.26 2.82 -9.45
N SER A 29 13.18 3.51 -9.79
CA SER A 29 12.70 4.69 -9.07
C SER A 29 11.77 4.30 -7.92
N LEU A 30 11.85 5.06 -6.82
CA LEU A 30 10.95 4.95 -5.68
C LEU A 30 9.91 6.07 -5.76
N HIS A 31 8.64 5.68 -5.73
CA HIS A 31 7.51 6.58 -5.55
C HIS A 31 6.99 6.43 -4.12
N LYS A 32 7.27 7.45 -3.30
CA LYS A 32 6.74 7.51 -1.93
C LYS A 32 5.34 8.09 -1.97
N GLU A 33 4.44 7.53 -1.17
CA GLU A 33 3.15 8.14 -0.91
C GLU A 33 3.37 9.53 -0.29
N GLU A 34 2.87 10.57 -0.96
CA GLU A 34 2.86 11.92 -0.40
C GLU A 34 1.75 11.99 0.64
N VAL A 35 2.16 11.91 1.89
CA VAL A 35 1.24 11.97 3.02
C VAL A 35 0.84 13.41 3.28
N ASN A 36 -0.39 13.77 2.95
CA ASN A 36 -0.96 15.03 3.40
C ASN A 36 -1.31 14.91 4.89
N GLU A 37 -0.41 15.36 5.76
CA GLU A 37 -0.56 15.28 7.22
C GLU A 37 -1.82 15.98 7.71
N PHE A 38 -2.24 17.07 7.09
CA PHE A 38 -3.48 17.76 7.43
C PHE A 38 -4.69 16.84 7.18
N LEU A 39 -4.77 16.19 6.02
CA LEU A 39 -5.87 15.26 5.71
C LEU A 39 -5.84 14.03 6.63
N LEU A 40 -4.67 13.48 6.90
CA LEU A 40 -4.57 12.37 7.86
C LEU A 40 -5.03 12.78 9.25
N ASN A 41 -4.60 13.94 9.73
CA ASN A 41 -5.05 14.48 11.02
C ASN A 41 -6.57 14.62 11.06
N GLN A 42 -7.19 15.09 9.97
CA GLN A 42 -8.65 15.17 9.87
C GLN A 42 -9.31 13.78 9.94
N VAL A 43 -8.76 12.78 9.26
CA VAL A 43 -9.27 11.40 9.28
C VAL A 43 -9.17 10.79 10.68
N PHE A 44 -8.04 10.97 11.36
CA PHE A 44 -7.82 10.38 12.69
C PHE A 44 -8.67 11.06 13.78
N ASN A 45 -8.86 12.39 13.69
CA ASN A 45 -9.60 13.16 14.69
C ASN A 45 -11.10 13.35 14.37
N ASN A 46 -11.54 13.03 13.16
CA ASN A 46 -12.93 13.19 12.70
C ASN A 46 -13.47 11.92 12.04
N LYS A 47 -13.16 10.76 12.61
CA LYS A 47 -13.49 9.43 12.03
C LYS A 47 -14.96 9.25 11.66
N ASP A 48 -15.87 9.93 12.37
CA ASP A 48 -17.33 9.85 12.14
C ASP A 48 -17.81 10.81 11.04
N ASN A 49 -16.93 11.64 10.48
CA ASN A 49 -17.27 12.53 9.37
C ASN A 49 -17.05 11.82 8.02
N GLU A 50 -18.12 11.22 7.52
CA GLU A 50 -18.12 10.49 6.24
C GLU A 50 -17.58 11.34 5.09
N TYR A 51 -17.95 12.62 5.02
CA TYR A 51 -17.50 13.52 3.95
C TYR A 51 -15.99 13.76 3.98
N VAL A 52 -15.42 14.04 5.16
CA VAL A 52 -13.98 14.20 5.33
C VAL A 52 -13.23 12.94 4.90
N ASN A 53 -13.74 11.78 5.31
CA ASN A 53 -13.14 10.50 4.96
C ASN A 53 -13.19 10.24 3.45
N ILE A 54 -14.30 10.49 2.77
CA ILE A 54 -14.42 10.34 1.31
C ILE A 54 -13.45 11.27 0.58
N VAL A 55 -13.43 12.54 0.92
CA VAL A 55 -12.54 13.54 0.28
C VAL A 55 -11.07 13.17 0.47
N SER A 56 -10.69 12.73 1.67
CA SER A 56 -9.32 12.31 1.95
C SER A 56 -8.91 11.10 1.11
N GLN A 57 -9.78 10.11 0.98
CA GLN A 57 -9.49 8.92 0.15
C GLN A 57 -9.38 9.26 -1.33
N ILE A 58 -10.24 10.12 -1.85
CA ILE A 58 -10.14 10.60 -3.24
C ILE A 58 -8.80 11.31 -3.47
N ASN A 59 -8.35 12.16 -2.53
CA ASN A 59 -7.06 12.83 -2.66
C ASN A 59 -5.88 11.84 -2.69
N PHE A 60 -5.86 10.83 -1.79
CA PHE A 60 -4.82 9.81 -1.82
C PHE A 60 -4.79 9.02 -3.13
N ILE A 61 -5.96 8.68 -3.69
CA ILE A 61 -6.06 8.00 -4.98
C ILE A 61 -5.57 8.92 -6.11
N LEU A 62 -5.91 10.20 -6.09
CA LEU A 62 -5.43 11.17 -7.09
C LEU A 62 -3.90 11.33 -7.05
N ASP A 63 -3.31 11.37 -5.88
CA ASP A 63 -1.85 11.46 -5.74
C ASP A 63 -1.16 10.18 -6.25
N PHE A 64 -1.77 9.01 -6.00
CA PHE A 64 -1.33 7.76 -6.59
C PHE A 64 -1.41 7.81 -8.14
N ILE A 65 -2.51 8.30 -8.72
CA ILE A 65 -2.68 8.43 -10.18
C ILE A 65 -1.65 9.38 -10.78
N LYS A 66 -1.42 10.53 -10.15
CA LYS A 66 -0.38 11.50 -10.59
C LYS A 66 1.01 10.88 -10.65
N ALA A 67 1.34 10.00 -9.69
CA ALA A 67 2.64 9.33 -9.68
C ALA A 67 2.85 8.41 -10.90
N HIS A 68 1.78 8.02 -11.62
CA HIS A 68 1.86 7.21 -12.83
C HIS A 68 2.05 8.02 -14.11
N ASP A 69 1.82 9.34 -14.06
CA ASP A 69 1.94 10.23 -15.23
C ASP A 69 3.39 10.59 -15.57
N TYR A 70 4.35 10.24 -14.70
CA TYR A 70 5.76 10.43 -14.98
C TYR A 70 6.22 9.43 -16.04
N LYS A 71 6.77 9.94 -17.15
CA LYS A 71 7.48 9.12 -18.14
C LYS A 71 8.54 8.31 -17.42
N LEU A 72 8.49 6.99 -17.61
CA LEU A 72 9.42 6.05 -17.00
C LEU A 72 10.87 6.45 -17.34
N MET A 73 11.56 7.03 -16.39
CA MET A 73 13.01 7.27 -16.52
C MET A 73 13.79 5.95 -16.32
N ASN A 74 13.18 4.99 -15.60
CA ASN A 74 13.75 3.67 -15.33
C ASN A 74 12.74 2.58 -15.68
N ASN A 75 13.23 1.41 -16.09
CA ASN A 75 12.39 0.26 -16.42
C ASN A 75 11.62 -0.32 -15.21
N THR A 76 11.98 0.08 -13.98
CA THR A 76 11.31 -0.38 -12.76
C THR A 76 10.88 0.82 -11.90
N GLN A 77 9.61 0.81 -11.48
CA GLN A 77 9.05 1.74 -10.50
C GLN A 77 8.54 0.98 -9.29
N VAL A 78 8.93 1.41 -8.10
CA VAL A 78 8.47 0.84 -6.82
C VAL A 78 7.64 1.88 -6.09
N PHE A 79 6.40 1.50 -5.75
CA PHE A 79 5.46 2.33 -5.01
C PHE A 79 5.33 1.81 -3.57
N ASP A 80 5.49 2.68 -2.59
CA ASP A 80 5.35 2.30 -1.17
C ASP A 80 3.89 2.28 -0.69
N SER A 81 2.95 2.42 -1.61
CA SER A 81 1.51 2.26 -1.42
C SER A 81 0.86 1.63 -2.65
N SER A 82 -0.45 1.39 -2.59
CA SER A 82 -1.20 0.78 -3.68
C SER A 82 -2.68 1.16 -3.60
N LEU A 83 -3.42 0.98 -4.70
CA LEU A 83 -4.88 1.13 -4.70
C LEU A 83 -5.59 0.12 -3.78
N HIS A 84 -4.98 -1.05 -3.54
CA HIS A 84 -5.48 -1.97 -2.51
C HIS A 84 -5.44 -1.33 -1.12
N THR A 85 -4.33 -0.65 -0.77
CA THR A 85 -4.21 0.06 0.51
C THR A 85 -5.32 1.10 0.67
N ASN A 86 -5.57 1.92 -0.37
CA ASN A 86 -6.63 2.93 -0.36
C ASN A 86 -8.02 2.31 -0.20
N GLY A 87 -8.32 1.23 -0.94
CA GLY A 87 -9.60 0.53 -0.85
C GLY A 87 -9.83 -0.09 0.54
N PHE A 88 -8.82 -0.75 1.11
CA PHE A 88 -8.92 -1.38 2.43
C PHE A 88 -9.06 -0.33 3.54
N PHE A 89 -8.34 0.78 3.43
CA PHE A 89 -8.43 1.89 4.39
C PHE A 89 -9.79 2.59 4.32
N THR A 90 -10.31 2.83 3.10
CA THR A 90 -11.66 3.36 2.91
C THR A 90 -12.71 2.49 3.58
N GLU A 91 -12.65 1.17 3.39
CA GLU A 91 -13.59 0.25 4.02
C GLU A 91 -13.46 0.23 5.54
N CYS A 92 -12.23 0.33 6.07
CA CYS A 92 -12.01 0.46 7.50
C CYS A 92 -12.72 1.67 8.09
N LEU A 93 -12.58 2.83 7.44
CA LEU A 93 -13.17 4.08 7.91
C LEU A 93 -14.70 4.08 7.81
N LEU A 94 -15.23 3.71 6.65
CA LEU A 94 -16.62 3.89 6.28
C LEU A 94 -17.48 2.62 6.39
N GLY A 95 -16.87 1.47 6.71
CA GLY A 95 -17.55 0.16 6.71
C GLY A 95 -17.92 -0.37 5.31
N LYS A 96 -17.82 0.45 4.29
CA LYS A 96 -18.04 0.14 2.87
C LYS A 96 -17.15 1.02 2.00
N ILE A 97 -17.04 0.72 0.71
CA ILE A 97 -16.43 1.62 -0.26
C ILE A 97 -17.54 2.39 -0.97
N PRO A 98 -17.68 3.71 -0.77
CA PRO A 98 -18.67 4.53 -1.47
C PRO A 98 -18.45 4.46 -2.98
N LYS A 99 -19.53 4.73 -3.75
CA LYS A 99 -19.49 4.66 -5.22
C LYS A 99 -18.42 5.58 -5.80
N GLU A 100 -18.31 6.80 -5.30
CA GLU A 100 -17.35 7.82 -5.75
C GLU A 100 -15.90 7.35 -5.59
N VAL A 101 -15.58 6.77 -4.44
CA VAL A 101 -14.25 6.20 -4.18
C VAL A 101 -14.01 4.96 -5.04
N LYS A 102 -15.03 4.12 -5.23
CA LYS A 102 -14.92 2.92 -6.08
C LYS A 102 -14.66 3.28 -7.54
N ASP A 103 -15.35 4.30 -8.06
CA ASP A 103 -15.16 4.79 -9.43
C ASP A 103 -13.73 5.35 -9.61
N MET A 104 -13.22 6.09 -8.61
CA MET A 104 -11.84 6.59 -8.62
C MET A 104 -10.79 5.48 -8.51
N LEU A 105 -11.03 4.45 -7.70
CA LEU A 105 -10.16 3.26 -7.65
C LEU A 105 -10.12 2.55 -9.00
N GLY A 106 -11.28 2.37 -9.65
CA GLY A 106 -11.36 1.79 -10.99
C GLY A 106 -10.55 2.58 -12.01
N PHE A 107 -10.72 3.90 -12.05
CA PHE A 107 -9.91 4.78 -12.93
C PHE A 107 -8.41 4.68 -12.62
N GLY A 108 -8.02 4.62 -11.35
CA GLY A 108 -6.63 4.42 -10.95
C GLY A 108 -6.04 3.09 -11.44
N TRP A 109 -6.82 2.01 -11.44
CA TRP A 109 -6.43 0.72 -12.00
C TRP A 109 -6.22 0.82 -13.51
N ASP A 110 -7.16 1.42 -14.25
CA ASP A 110 -7.06 1.60 -15.70
C ASP A 110 -5.78 2.37 -16.08
N VAL A 111 -5.46 3.46 -15.35
CA VAL A 111 -4.23 4.23 -15.55
C VAL A 111 -2.99 3.38 -15.22
N SER A 112 -3.02 2.61 -14.14
CA SER A 112 -1.92 1.76 -13.72
C SER A 112 -1.61 0.68 -14.77
N GLU A 113 -2.63 -0.01 -15.28
CA GLU A 113 -2.47 -1.11 -16.23
C GLU A 113 -2.11 -0.62 -17.65
N SER A 114 -2.66 0.53 -18.08
CA SER A 114 -2.43 1.05 -19.43
C SER A 114 -1.00 1.53 -19.70
N THR A 115 -0.17 1.66 -18.66
CA THR A 115 1.13 2.33 -18.74
C THR A 115 2.31 1.45 -18.31
N THR A 116 2.13 0.13 -18.17
CA THR A 116 3.19 -0.82 -17.77
C THR A 116 3.05 -2.16 -18.50
N ASP A 117 4.17 -2.87 -18.70
CA ASP A 117 4.17 -4.21 -19.27
C ASP A 117 3.79 -5.25 -18.21
N VAL A 118 4.24 -5.08 -16.97
CA VAL A 118 3.93 -5.99 -15.86
C VAL A 118 3.81 -5.25 -14.53
N SER A 119 2.85 -5.68 -13.71
CA SER A 119 2.64 -5.19 -12.36
C SER A 119 2.76 -6.32 -11.33
N TYR A 120 3.53 -6.08 -10.27
CA TYR A 120 3.65 -6.97 -9.12
C TYR A 120 2.98 -6.35 -7.89
N HIS A 121 2.13 -7.09 -7.23
CA HIS A 121 1.39 -6.66 -6.04
C HIS A 121 1.94 -7.38 -4.80
N ILE A 122 2.66 -6.65 -3.96
CA ILE A 122 3.34 -7.19 -2.79
C ILE A 122 2.52 -6.88 -1.54
N PHE A 123 2.09 -7.90 -0.83
CA PHE A 123 1.35 -7.78 0.41
C PHE A 123 2.26 -8.09 1.60
N LEU A 124 2.53 -7.06 2.40
CA LEU A 124 3.34 -7.17 3.61
C LEU A 124 2.42 -7.42 4.81
N GLU A 125 2.54 -8.59 5.39
CA GLU A 125 1.78 -9.03 6.54
C GLU A 125 2.61 -8.92 7.82
N CYS A 126 1.99 -8.46 8.90
CA CYS A 126 2.58 -8.54 10.25
C CYS A 126 1.48 -8.78 11.28
N SER A 127 1.85 -9.28 12.45
CA SER A 127 0.92 -9.43 13.55
C SER A 127 0.48 -8.08 14.12
N TYR A 128 -0.69 -8.06 14.75
CA TYR A 128 -1.21 -6.84 15.40
C TYR A 128 -0.22 -6.26 16.41
N ASN A 129 0.39 -7.11 17.22
CA ASN A 129 1.35 -6.67 18.23
C ASN A 129 2.58 -6.01 17.59
N LYS A 130 3.08 -6.60 16.48
CA LYS A 130 4.23 -6.03 15.75
C LYS A 130 3.88 -4.73 15.05
N MET A 131 2.68 -4.63 14.50
CA MET A 131 2.15 -3.38 13.95
C MET A 131 2.16 -2.27 15.01
N MET A 132 1.57 -2.52 16.19
CA MET A 132 1.49 -1.54 17.27
C MET A 132 2.86 -1.16 17.85
N GLU A 133 3.77 -2.13 18.02
CA GLU A 133 5.15 -1.87 18.40
C GLU A 133 5.83 -0.87 17.46
N ARG A 134 5.71 -1.11 16.15
CA ARG A 134 6.35 -0.27 15.13
C ARG A 134 5.71 1.11 14.99
N ILE A 135 4.39 1.22 15.17
CA ILE A 135 3.68 2.52 15.20
C ILE A 135 4.20 3.36 16.38
N LYS A 136 4.27 2.79 17.58
CA LYS A 136 4.81 3.48 18.76
C LYS A 136 6.26 3.91 18.59
N LEU A 137 7.12 3.05 18.02
CA LEU A 137 8.53 3.39 17.77
C LEU A 137 8.68 4.52 16.74
N ARG A 138 7.75 4.65 15.79
CA ARG A 138 7.77 5.70 14.78
C ARG A 138 7.38 7.08 15.34
N GLY A 139 6.52 7.13 16.35
CA GLY A 139 6.18 8.31 17.14
C GLY A 139 5.61 9.47 16.32
N ARG A 140 4.66 9.20 15.41
CA ARG A 140 3.96 10.26 14.68
C ARG A 140 2.79 10.77 15.51
N ASP A 141 2.72 12.09 15.72
CA ASP A 141 1.73 12.72 16.59
C ASP A 141 0.28 12.36 16.23
N TYR A 142 -0.05 12.29 14.94
CA TYR A 142 -1.40 11.94 14.47
C TYR A 142 -1.75 10.45 14.63
N GLU A 143 -0.76 9.60 14.92
CA GLU A 143 -0.96 8.17 15.21
C GLU A 143 -1.07 7.88 16.71
N ASP A 144 -0.72 8.85 17.56
CA ASP A 144 -0.85 8.74 19.03
C ASP A 144 -2.22 9.28 19.46
N THR A 145 -3.28 8.62 19.01
CA THR A 145 -4.65 8.98 19.35
C THR A 145 -5.45 7.75 19.79
N ASP A 146 -6.15 7.86 20.91
CA ASP A 146 -7.10 6.85 21.37
C ASP A 146 -8.37 6.78 20.50
N GLU A 147 -8.54 7.76 19.61
CA GLU A 147 -9.73 7.85 18.75
C GLU A 147 -9.70 6.88 17.58
N PHE A 148 -8.52 6.50 17.06
CA PHE A 148 -8.42 5.59 15.95
C PHE A 148 -8.47 4.13 16.38
N ASP A 149 -9.43 3.38 15.85
CA ASP A 149 -9.61 1.96 16.14
C ASP A 149 -8.60 1.10 15.35
N TYR A 150 -7.37 1.01 15.88
CA TYR A 150 -6.30 0.18 15.32
C TYR A 150 -6.67 -1.29 15.21
N LYS A 151 -7.54 -1.80 16.07
CA LYS A 151 -7.96 -3.20 16.01
C LYS A 151 -8.90 -3.45 14.84
N LYS A 152 -9.88 -2.57 14.62
CA LYS A 152 -10.77 -2.60 13.46
C LYS A 152 -9.96 -2.45 12.16
N TYR A 153 -9.01 -1.50 12.14
CA TYR A 153 -8.10 -1.28 11.01
C TYR A 153 -7.32 -2.54 10.66
N TYR A 154 -6.63 -3.14 11.62
CA TYR A 154 -5.87 -4.36 11.43
C TYR A 154 -6.75 -5.52 10.93
N ASN A 155 -7.91 -5.74 11.56
CA ASN A 155 -8.82 -6.82 11.18
C ASN A 155 -9.37 -6.63 9.76
N THR A 156 -9.68 -5.38 9.35
CA THR A 156 -10.14 -5.09 7.99
C THR A 156 -9.07 -5.43 6.96
N PHE A 157 -7.83 -4.98 7.19
CA PHE A 157 -6.71 -5.29 6.29
C PHE A 157 -6.42 -6.78 6.23
N SER A 158 -6.33 -7.46 7.37
CA SER A 158 -6.06 -8.91 7.42
C SER A 158 -7.12 -9.69 6.65
N ARG A 159 -8.41 -9.39 6.86
CA ARG A 159 -9.51 -10.03 6.13
C ARG A 159 -9.39 -9.78 4.62
N ARG A 160 -9.12 -8.55 4.21
CA ARG A 160 -8.99 -8.19 2.80
C ARG A 160 -7.78 -8.84 2.14
N ILE A 161 -6.67 -8.98 2.84
CA ILE A 161 -5.50 -9.70 2.35
C ILE A 161 -5.86 -11.19 2.15
N GLU A 162 -6.54 -11.82 3.11
CA GLU A 162 -6.99 -13.21 2.98
C GLU A 162 -7.99 -13.40 1.82
N ASP A 163 -8.91 -12.45 1.60
CA ASP A 163 -9.80 -12.50 0.45
C ASP A 163 -9.05 -12.33 -0.87
N THR A 164 -8.04 -11.47 -0.91
CA THR A 164 -7.18 -11.29 -2.09
C THR A 164 -6.36 -12.55 -2.39
N LYS A 165 -5.85 -13.26 -1.37
CA LYS A 165 -5.13 -14.53 -1.56
C LYS A 165 -5.94 -15.57 -2.33
N LYS A 166 -7.25 -15.61 -2.13
CA LYS A 166 -8.15 -16.56 -2.80
C LYS A 166 -8.30 -16.33 -4.31
N LEU A 167 -8.05 -15.08 -4.74
CA LEU A 167 -8.22 -14.63 -6.12
C LEU A 167 -6.87 -14.29 -6.79
N ALA A 168 -5.78 -14.42 -6.05
CA ALA A 168 -4.45 -13.98 -6.47
C ALA A 168 -3.93 -14.79 -7.66
N THR A 169 -3.32 -14.08 -8.60
CA THR A 169 -2.48 -14.62 -9.67
C THR A 169 -1.02 -14.69 -9.22
N GLU A 170 -0.13 -15.20 -10.06
CA GLU A 170 1.31 -15.32 -9.77
C GLU A 170 2.00 -13.99 -9.47
N ASN A 171 1.49 -12.87 -9.99
CA ASN A 171 2.02 -11.53 -9.73
C ASN A 171 1.65 -10.96 -8.34
N TYR A 172 0.89 -11.72 -7.54
CA TYR A 172 0.53 -11.37 -6.17
C TYR A 172 1.43 -12.12 -5.18
N ILE A 173 2.27 -11.38 -4.47
CA ILE A 173 3.28 -11.93 -3.55
C ILE A 173 2.94 -11.55 -2.12
N PHE A 174 2.80 -12.54 -1.24
CA PHE A 174 2.47 -12.36 0.18
C PHE A 174 3.69 -12.70 1.04
N ILE A 175 4.10 -11.75 1.90
CA ILE A 175 5.32 -11.87 2.72
C ILE A 175 5.04 -11.46 4.16
N SER A 176 5.33 -12.36 5.11
CA SER A 176 5.33 -12.01 6.53
C SER A 176 6.59 -11.23 6.89
N THR A 177 6.41 -10.15 7.66
CA THR A 177 7.49 -9.27 8.12
C THR A 177 7.76 -9.35 9.62
N ASP A 178 7.12 -10.26 10.35
CA ASP A 178 7.19 -10.30 11.81
C ASP A 178 8.60 -10.57 12.34
N THR A 179 9.29 -11.51 11.74
CA THR A 179 10.60 -12.01 12.19
C THR A 179 11.75 -11.70 11.24
N LYS A 180 11.46 -11.02 10.13
CA LYS A 180 12.43 -10.73 9.07
C LYS A 180 12.92 -9.28 9.17
N SER A 181 14.19 -9.08 8.84
CA SER A 181 14.72 -7.74 8.61
C SER A 181 14.16 -7.15 7.30
N VAL A 182 14.27 -5.82 7.15
CA VAL A 182 13.90 -5.14 5.89
C VAL A 182 14.68 -5.70 4.70
N ASN A 183 15.96 -6.04 4.90
CA ASN A 183 16.79 -6.62 3.85
C ASN A 183 16.28 -8.00 3.44
N ASP A 184 16.01 -8.88 4.40
CA ASP A 184 15.52 -10.24 4.11
C ASP A 184 14.20 -10.21 3.34
N VAL A 185 13.28 -9.31 3.75
CA VAL A 185 11.99 -9.13 3.06
C VAL A 185 12.20 -8.66 1.62
N ALA A 186 13.05 -7.65 1.42
CA ALA A 186 13.30 -7.10 0.09
C ALA A 186 14.01 -8.12 -0.82
N GLU A 187 15.00 -8.86 -0.30
CA GLU A 187 15.70 -9.90 -1.05
C GLU A 187 14.76 -11.07 -1.44
N GLU A 188 13.87 -11.47 -0.53
CA GLU A 188 12.87 -12.50 -0.83
C GLU A 188 11.92 -12.06 -1.95
N ILE A 189 11.43 -10.82 -1.91
CA ILE A 189 10.58 -10.26 -2.97
C ILE A 189 11.34 -10.19 -4.29
N TYR A 190 12.57 -9.66 -4.26
CA TYR A 190 13.44 -9.57 -5.44
C TYR A 190 13.64 -10.92 -6.12
N LYS A 191 13.95 -11.95 -5.31
CA LYS A 191 14.13 -13.32 -5.80
C LYS A 191 12.86 -13.87 -6.45
N LYS A 192 11.70 -13.73 -5.80
CA LYS A 192 10.42 -14.20 -6.33
C LYS A 192 10.07 -13.54 -7.66
N ILE A 193 10.19 -12.21 -7.77
CA ILE A 193 9.94 -11.48 -9.02
C ILE A 193 10.90 -11.96 -10.12
N THR A 194 12.19 -12.09 -9.80
CA THR A 194 13.20 -12.53 -10.78
C THR A 194 12.97 -13.97 -11.25
N GLU A 195 12.44 -14.84 -10.39
CA GLU A 195 12.06 -16.21 -10.74
C GLU A 195 10.84 -16.24 -11.67
N LEU A 196 9.81 -15.42 -11.41
CA LEU A 196 8.65 -15.29 -12.29
C LEU A 196 9.04 -14.83 -13.69
N GLU A 197 9.89 -13.80 -13.79
CA GLU A 197 10.36 -13.26 -15.07
C GLU A 197 11.22 -14.22 -15.91
N LYS A 198 11.80 -15.25 -15.29
CA LYS A 198 12.56 -16.27 -16.01
C LYS A 198 11.69 -17.42 -16.53
N SER A 199 10.48 -17.53 -16.01
CA SER A 199 9.54 -18.59 -16.38
C SER A 199 8.62 -18.20 -17.55
N GLU A 200 8.60 -16.94 -17.92
CA GLU A 200 7.97 -16.39 -19.13
C GLU A 200 8.93 -16.41 -20.33
#